data_ba382d101373e6a69c15c672f22dd997
#
_entry.id   ba382d101373e6a69c15c672f22dd997
#
_cell.length_a   1.000
_cell.length_b   1.000
_cell.length_c   1.000
_cell.angle_alpha   90.00
_cell.angle_beta   90.00
_cell.angle_gamma   90.00
#
_symmetry.space_group_name_H-M   'P 1'
#
loop_
_entity.id
_entity.type
_entity.pdbx_description
1 polymer ?
#
loop_
_entity_poly.entity_id
_entity_poly.type
_entity_poly.pdbx_seq_one_letter_code
_entity_poly.pdbx_strand_id
1 'polypeptide(L)'
;MSYIPDVRIVLLVYFFIGSLISYTICIFIFGNKGRDRDIWILSNIVGILGMLSLSNIENQNYVSIGISLTILSGSLKSLSFSGRNVFFKRYFLPHSFLLLSLICASIVAFNPEIPYRRNYFLLGMFFSLAASLMYLLRNRQWHGSKQKQYAVAGMALGMIAVLFVIGESFPFVPNQRLVETSARGIANFSALCLASLAIQLLFLALIFGQSQKERERRLRRNAL
;
A
#
# COMPACT_ATOMS: atom_id res chain seq x y z
N MET A 1 15.30 24.30 -19.63
CA MET A 1 14.27 24.80 -18.69
C MET A 1 14.34 23.95 -17.43
N SER A 2 14.80 24.51 -16.32
CA SER A 2 14.79 23.84 -15.02
C SER A 2 13.33 23.65 -14.58
N TYR A 3 12.89 22.42 -14.43
CA TYR A 3 11.55 22.09 -13.94
C TYR A 3 11.49 22.44 -12.45
N ILE A 4 10.70 23.43 -12.09
CA ILE A 4 10.37 23.72 -10.68
C ILE A 4 9.21 22.76 -10.31
N PRO A 5 9.42 21.79 -9.42
CA PRO A 5 8.34 20.91 -9.00
C PRO A 5 7.22 21.72 -8.34
N ASP A 6 5.96 21.34 -8.63
CA ASP A 6 4.82 22.01 -8.00
C ASP A 6 4.91 21.81 -6.48
N VAL A 7 5.01 22.92 -5.74
CA VAL A 7 5.17 22.93 -4.28
C VAL A 7 4.08 22.09 -3.60
N ARG A 8 2.87 22.06 -4.16
CA ARG A 8 1.75 21.26 -3.62
C ARG A 8 2.04 19.77 -3.66
N ILE A 9 2.65 19.27 -4.74
CA ILE A 9 3.03 17.86 -4.88
C ILE A 9 4.14 17.52 -3.89
N VAL A 10 5.13 18.39 -3.76
CA VAL A 10 6.24 18.22 -2.81
C VAL A 10 5.69 18.15 -1.38
N LEU A 11 4.81 19.06 -1.00
CA LEU A 11 4.19 19.06 0.34
C LEU A 11 3.37 17.79 0.59
N LEU A 12 2.60 17.32 -0.39
CA LEU A 12 1.84 16.06 -0.27
C LEU A 12 2.76 14.85 -0.06
N VAL A 13 3.87 14.77 -0.80
CA VAL A 13 4.85 13.70 -0.64
C VAL A 13 5.45 13.72 0.76
N TYR A 14 5.91 14.87 1.25
CA TYR A 14 6.47 14.98 2.60
C TYR A 14 5.44 14.71 3.70
N PHE A 15 4.21 15.17 3.53
CA PHE A 15 3.10 14.83 4.45
C PHE A 15 2.86 13.32 4.50
N PHE A 16 2.88 12.65 3.34
CA PHE A 16 2.69 11.21 3.26
C PHE A 16 3.84 10.46 3.93
N ILE A 17 5.10 10.87 3.69
CA ILE A 17 6.28 10.31 4.35
C ILE A 17 6.18 10.47 5.87
N GLY A 18 5.87 11.67 6.35
CA GLY A 18 5.71 11.95 7.78
C GLY A 18 4.63 11.07 8.42
N SER A 19 3.52 10.87 7.70
CA SER A 19 2.45 9.97 8.13
C SER A 19 2.92 8.52 8.22
N LEU A 20 3.64 8.01 7.21
CA LEU A 20 4.20 6.66 7.24
C LEU A 20 5.18 6.45 8.39
N ILE A 21 6.04 7.44 8.67
CA ILE A 21 6.96 7.40 9.82
C ILE A 21 6.17 7.31 11.13
N SER A 22 5.18 8.18 11.32
CA SER A 22 4.34 8.22 12.51
C SER A 22 3.61 6.89 12.72
N TYR A 23 3.02 6.31 11.65
CA TYR A 23 2.38 4.99 11.73
C TYR A 23 3.37 3.88 12.06
N THR A 24 4.57 3.92 11.50
CA THR A 24 5.62 2.93 11.78
C THR A 24 6.01 2.96 13.24
N ILE A 25 6.20 4.15 13.82
CA ILE A 25 6.49 4.35 15.24
C ILE A 25 5.34 3.82 16.10
N CYS A 26 4.08 4.16 15.78
CA CYS A 26 2.92 3.66 16.51
C CYS A 26 2.85 2.13 16.49
N ILE A 27 3.06 1.51 15.34
CA ILE A 27 3.05 0.05 15.20
C ILE A 27 4.21 -0.58 15.98
N PHE A 28 5.38 0.04 15.97
CA PHE A 28 6.55 -0.45 16.72
C PHE A 28 6.32 -0.42 18.23
N ILE A 29 5.75 0.68 18.74
CA ILE A 29 5.52 0.87 20.20
C ILE A 29 4.36 0.03 20.69
N PHE A 30 3.23 0.06 19.99
CA PHE A 30 1.97 -0.49 20.49
C PHE A 30 1.59 -1.84 19.86
N GLY A 31 2.24 -2.25 18.78
CA GLY A 31 1.96 -3.51 18.10
C GLY A 31 2.52 -4.72 18.85
N ASN A 32 1.72 -5.79 18.96
CA ASN A 32 2.23 -7.06 19.48
C ASN A 32 3.35 -7.60 18.59
N LYS A 33 4.45 -8.07 19.20
CA LYS A 33 5.56 -8.69 18.47
C LYS A 33 5.04 -9.88 17.64
N GLY A 34 5.36 -9.88 16.35
CA GLY A 34 4.96 -10.96 15.45
C GLY A 34 5.27 -10.65 14.00
N ARG A 35 5.31 -11.68 13.18
CA ARG A 35 5.65 -11.64 11.76
C ARG A 35 4.86 -10.56 11.00
N ASP A 36 3.56 -10.47 11.23
CA ASP A 36 2.69 -9.57 10.46
C ASP A 36 3.04 -8.11 10.74
N ARG A 37 3.37 -7.79 12.01
CA ARG A 37 3.86 -6.47 12.42
C ARG A 37 5.20 -6.15 11.73
N ASP A 38 6.13 -7.09 11.76
CA ASP A 38 7.48 -6.87 11.25
C ASP A 38 7.46 -6.68 9.71
N ILE A 39 6.64 -7.46 8.99
CA ILE A 39 6.39 -7.27 7.56
C ILE A 39 5.80 -5.89 7.28
N TRP A 40 4.87 -5.42 8.13
CA TRP A 40 4.26 -4.11 7.95
C TRP A 40 5.24 -2.97 8.16
N ILE A 41 6.08 -3.06 9.20
CA ILE A 41 7.16 -2.09 9.44
C ILE A 41 8.10 -2.06 8.24
N LEU A 42 8.56 -3.22 7.77
CA LEU A 42 9.42 -3.32 6.59
C LEU A 42 8.76 -2.69 5.36
N SER A 43 7.47 -2.96 5.14
CA SER A 43 6.74 -2.38 4.02
C SER A 43 6.70 -0.86 4.07
N ASN A 44 6.51 -0.28 5.26
CA ASN A 44 6.50 1.17 5.42
C ASN A 44 7.88 1.77 5.15
N ILE A 45 8.97 1.13 5.62
CA ILE A 45 10.35 1.57 5.32
C ILE A 45 10.57 1.58 3.81
N VAL A 46 10.21 0.49 3.12
CA VAL A 46 10.31 0.41 1.66
C VAL A 46 9.45 1.49 0.97
N GLY A 47 8.24 1.75 1.50
CA GLY A 47 7.37 2.81 1.01
C GLY A 47 7.96 4.22 1.17
N ILE A 48 8.59 4.50 2.32
CA ILE A 48 9.30 5.78 2.57
C ILE A 48 10.44 5.95 1.57
N LEU A 49 11.28 4.93 1.37
CA LEU A 49 12.36 4.95 0.39
C LEU A 49 11.83 5.16 -1.03
N GLY A 50 10.70 4.53 -1.38
CA GLY A 50 10.02 4.74 -2.65
C GLY A 50 9.56 6.18 -2.84
N MET A 51 8.93 6.77 -1.84
CA MET A 51 8.47 8.16 -1.90
C MET A 51 9.62 9.17 -1.94
N LEU A 52 10.71 8.92 -1.21
CA LEU A 52 11.92 9.73 -1.28
C LEU A 52 12.56 9.66 -2.67
N SER A 53 12.58 8.49 -3.30
CA SER A 53 13.06 8.35 -4.69
C SER A 53 12.15 9.09 -5.68
N LEU A 54 10.83 9.06 -5.47
CA LEU A 54 9.86 9.81 -6.29
C LEU A 54 9.99 11.32 -6.12
N SER A 55 10.53 11.83 -5.02
CA SER A 55 10.75 13.28 -4.85
C SER A 55 11.80 13.85 -5.81
N ASN A 56 12.69 12.99 -6.33
CA ASN A 56 13.69 13.37 -7.35
C ASN A 56 13.11 13.16 -8.77
N ILE A 57 12.13 13.97 -9.13
CA ILE A 57 11.34 13.84 -10.37
C ILE A 57 12.17 14.05 -11.64
N GLU A 58 13.30 14.75 -11.55
CA GLU A 58 14.15 15.06 -12.71
C GLU A 58 14.88 13.84 -13.26
N ASN A 59 15.21 12.89 -12.41
CA ASN A 59 15.93 11.69 -12.81
C ASN A 59 14.98 10.50 -13.01
N GLN A 60 14.84 10.08 -14.27
CA GLN A 60 13.94 8.98 -14.65
C GLN A 60 14.24 7.66 -13.92
N ASN A 61 15.51 7.39 -13.61
CA ASN A 61 15.91 6.19 -12.87
C ASN A 61 15.36 6.24 -11.44
N TYR A 62 15.47 7.38 -10.75
CA TYR A 62 14.91 7.54 -9.41
C TYR A 62 13.39 7.41 -9.41
N VAL A 63 12.70 7.96 -10.42
CA VAL A 63 11.25 7.80 -10.57
C VAL A 63 10.87 6.33 -10.73
N SER A 64 11.59 5.57 -11.57
CA SER A 64 11.32 4.15 -11.79
C SER A 64 11.60 3.31 -10.55
N ILE A 65 12.70 3.57 -9.84
CA ILE A 65 13.01 2.95 -8.55
C ILE A 65 11.91 3.29 -7.53
N GLY A 66 11.50 4.54 -7.45
CA GLY A 66 10.46 5.00 -6.51
C GLY A 66 9.11 4.31 -6.76
N ILE A 67 8.69 4.19 -8.01
CA ILE A 67 7.49 3.45 -8.41
C ILE A 67 7.60 1.99 -7.97
N SER A 68 8.71 1.33 -8.30
CA SER A 68 8.92 -0.09 -8.01
C SER A 68 8.92 -0.36 -6.50
N LEU A 69 9.59 0.48 -5.70
CA LEU A 69 9.59 0.38 -4.25
C LEU A 69 8.21 0.63 -3.66
N THR A 70 7.42 1.55 -4.21
CA THR A 70 6.06 1.81 -3.74
C THR A 70 5.14 0.62 -4.01
N ILE A 71 5.22 -0.01 -5.20
CA ILE A 71 4.49 -1.25 -5.51
C ILE A 71 4.95 -2.39 -4.58
N LEU A 72 6.25 -2.54 -4.37
CA LEU A 72 6.82 -3.55 -3.46
C LEU A 72 6.31 -3.35 -2.03
N SER A 73 6.25 -2.12 -1.54
CA SER A 73 5.65 -1.78 -0.25
C SER A 73 4.21 -2.27 -0.15
N GLY A 74 3.38 -1.99 -1.17
CA GLY A 74 2.00 -2.50 -1.25
C GLY A 74 1.93 -4.03 -1.21
N SER A 75 2.81 -4.69 -1.95
CA SER A 75 2.91 -6.16 -1.99
C SER A 75 3.29 -6.76 -0.64
N LEU A 76 4.25 -6.16 0.07
CA LEU A 76 4.63 -6.57 1.43
C LEU A 76 3.48 -6.37 2.42
N LYS A 77 2.73 -5.26 2.33
CA LYS A 77 1.52 -5.05 3.14
C LYS A 77 0.48 -6.15 2.90
N SER A 78 0.33 -6.60 1.67
CA SER A 78 -0.56 -7.71 1.33
C SER A 78 -0.19 -8.99 2.07
N LEU A 79 1.10 -9.29 2.16
CA LEU A 79 1.60 -10.48 2.88
C LEU A 79 1.31 -10.44 4.39
N SER A 80 1.24 -9.25 5.01
CA SER A 80 0.90 -9.14 6.43
C SER A 80 -0.52 -9.64 6.76
N PHE A 81 -1.43 -9.64 5.77
CA PHE A 81 -2.78 -10.18 5.93
C PHE A 81 -2.89 -11.69 5.70
N SER A 82 -1.84 -12.35 5.21
CA SER A 82 -1.88 -13.79 4.87
C SER A 82 -1.99 -14.71 6.10
N GLY A 83 -1.54 -14.24 7.28
CA GLY A 83 -1.49 -15.05 8.50
C GLY A 83 -0.38 -16.09 8.48
N ARG A 84 -0.30 -16.89 9.58
CA ARG A 84 0.80 -17.85 9.79
C ARG A 84 0.74 -19.09 8.89
N ASN A 85 -0.45 -19.50 8.45
CA ASN A 85 -0.66 -20.74 7.70
C ASN A 85 -0.96 -20.45 6.22
N VAL A 86 0.09 -20.24 5.44
CA VAL A 86 -0.02 -20.02 4.01
C VAL A 86 0.04 -21.35 3.26
N PHE A 87 -1.05 -22.13 3.28
CA PHE A 87 -1.17 -23.28 2.38
C PHE A 87 -1.44 -22.80 0.96
N PHE A 88 -0.52 -23.06 0.05
CA PHE A 88 -0.51 -22.56 -1.32
C PHE A 88 -1.84 -22.79 -2.05
N LYS A 89 -2.44 -23.98 -1.97
CA LYS A 89 -3.72 -24.30 -2.62
C LYS A 89 -4.87 -23.37 -2.22
N ARG A 90 -4.97 -22.98 -0.96
CA ARG A 90 -6.05 -22.11 -0.48
C ARG A 90 -5.86 -20.65 -0.87
N TYR A 91 -4.61 -20.24 -1.03
CA TYR A 91 -4.22 -18.85 -1.30
C TYR A 91 -3.73 -18.63 -2.73
N PHE A 92 -4.00 -19.56 -3.66
CA PHE A 92 -3.57 -19.45 -5.05
C PHE A 92 -3.92 -18.09 -5.66
N LEU A 93 -5.19 -17.69 -5.58
CA LEU A 93 -5.66 -16.42 -6.18
C LEU A 93 -4.96 -15.16 -5.58
N PRO A 94 -4.88 -14.96 -4.23
CA PRO A 94 -4.12 -13.83 -3.70
C PRO A 94 -2.62 -13.88 -4.05
N HIS A 95 -2.01 -15.07 -4.14
CA HIS A 95 -0.62 -15.19 -4.59
C HIS A 95 -0.46 -14.79 -6.06
N SER A 96 -1.41 -15.12 -6.93
CA SER A 96 -1.39 -14.71 -8.33
C SER A 96 -1.44 -13.18 -8.47
N PHE A 97 -2.33 -12.51 -7.71
CA PHE A 97 -2.35 -11.04 -7.68
C PHE A 97 -1.05 -10.45 -7.13
N LEU A 98 -0.49 -11.05 -6.08
CA LEU A 98 0.79 -10.62 -5.54
C LEU A 98 1.91 -10.74 -6.59
N LEU A 99 1.96 -11.86 -7.32
CA LEU A 99 2.93 -12.09 -8.39
C LEU A 99 2.77 -11.05 -9.51
N LEU A 100 1.54 -10.77 -9.95
CA LEU A 100 1.28 -9.75 -10.96
C LEU A 100 1.73 -8.36 -10.49
N SER A 101 1.52 -8.02 -9.22
CA SER A 101 2.03 -6.78 -8.63
C SER A 101 3.56 -6.71 -8.68
N LEU A 102 4.26 -7.79 -8.31
CA LEU A 102 5.72 -7.87 -8.37
C LEU A 102 6.25 -7.82 -9.80
N ILE A 103 5.56 -8.43 -10.77
CA ILE A 103 5.90 -8.32 -12.19
C ILE A 103 5.82 -6.86 -12.64
N CYS A 104 4.75 -6.13 -12.29
CA CYS A 104 4.64 -4.69 -12.60
C CYS A 104 5.81 -3.89 -12.00
N ALA A 105 6.18 -4.15 -10.74
CA ALA A 105 7.33 -3.51 -10.11
C ALA A 105 8.64 -3.80 -10.84
N SER A 106 8.87 -5.06 -11.22
CA SER A 106 10.08 -5.49 -11.94
C SER A 106 10.17 -4.86 -13.34
N ILE A 107 9.07 -4.84 -14.09
CA ILE A 107 9.04 -4.21 -15.41
C ILE A 107 9.48 -2.75 -15.33
N VAL A 108 8.99 -2.00 -14.35
CA VAL A 108 9.35 -0.58 -14.18
C VAL A 108 10.79 -0.42 -13.68
N ALA A 109 11.25 -1.32 -12.78
CA ALA A 109 12.61 -1.26 -12.24
C ALA A 109 13.69 -1.47 -13.31
N PHE A 110 13.48 -2.47 -14.18
CA PHE A 110 14.46 -2.85 -15.21
C PHE A 110 14.33 -2.05 -16.51
N ASN A 111 13.24 -1.29 -16.70
CA ASN A 111 13.01 -0.48 -17.89
C ASN A 111 12.67 0.97 -17.49
N PRO A 112 13.64 1.78 -17.06
CA PRO A 112 13.38 3.15 -16.60
C PRO A 112 12.78 4.08 -17.66
N GLU A 113 12.92 3.75 -18.93
CA GLU A 113 12.38 4.53 -20.06
C GLU A 113 11.02 4.03 -20.56
N ILE A 114 10.41 3.05 -19.88
CA ILE A 114 9.14 2.47 -20.33
C ILE A 114 8.05 3.54 -20.45
N PRO A 115 7.37 3.66 -21.62
CA PRO A 115 6.45 4.77 -21.87
C PRO A 115 5.19 4.74 -20.99
N TYR A 116 4.80 3.58 -20.47
CA TYR A 116 3.56 3.39 -19.68
C TYR A 116 3.81 3.21 -18.18
N ARG A 117 4.85 3.82 -17.62
CA ARG A 117 5.23 3.71 -16.19
C ARG A 117 4.08 3.96 -15.24
N ARG A 118 3.26 4.99 -15.49
CA ARG A 118 2.10 5.33 -14.68
C ARG A 118 1.09 4.17 -14.65
N ASN A 119 0.85 3.54 -15.77
CA ASN A 119 -0.12 2.45 -15.87
C ASN A 119 0.37 1.21 -15.12
N TYR A 120 1.66 0.86 -15.24
CA TYR A 120 2.25 -0.23 -14.45
C TYR A 120 2.20 0.07 -12.95
N PHE A 121 2.38 1.33 -12.54
CA PHE A 121 2.21 1.74 -11.15
C PHE A 121 0.78 1.49 -10.67
N LEU A 122 -0.22 1.98 -11.40
CA LEU A 122 -1.64 1.84 -11.04
C LEU A 122 -2.07 0.37 -11.04
N LEU A 123 -1.66 -0.42 -12.03
CA LEU A 123 -1.92 -1.85 -12.08
C LEU A 123 -1.25 -2.60 -10.92
N GLY A 124 0.01 -2.28 -10.63
CA GLY A 124 0.73 -2.88 -9.50
C GLY A 124 0.05 -2.57 -8.17
N MET A 125 -0.40 -1.34 -7.96
CA MET A 125 -1.16 -0.95 -6.76
C MET A 125 -2.53 -1.65 -6.70
N PHE A 126 -3.24 -1.75 -7.82
CA PHE A 126 -4.50 -2.49 -7.89
C PHE A 126 -4.31 -3.96 -7.50
N PHE A 127 -3.33 -4.63 -8.09
CA PHE A 127 -3.07 -6.04 -7.78
C PHE A 127 -2.63 -6.26 -6.33
N SER A 128 -1.85 -5.35 -5.75
CA SER A 128 -1.48 -5.45 -4.33
C SER A 128 -2.68 -5.26 -3.41
N LEU A 129 -3.60 -4.34 -3.72
CA LEU A 129 -4.85 -4.17 -2.97
C LEU A 129 -5.78 -5.38 -3.13
N ALA A 130 -5.90 -5.93 -4.33
CA ALA A 130 -6.68 -7.14 -4.59
C ALA A 130 -6.13 -8.34 -3.80
N ALA A 131 -4.80 -8.52 -3.76
CA ALA A 131 -4.16 -9.54 -2.94
C ALA A 131 -4.47 -9.33 -1.45
N SER A 132 -4.35 -8.10 -0.94
CA SER A 132 -4.65 -7.73 0.45
C SER A 132 -6.09 -8.08 0.82
N LEU A 133 -7.05 -7.69 -0.02
CA LEU A 133 -8.46 -7.97 0.17
C LEU A 133 -8.74 -9.47 0.22
N MET A 134 -8.18 -10.23 -0.72
CA MET A 134 -8.36 -11.69 -0.80
C MET A 134 -7.71 -12.41 0.39
N TYR A 135 -6.53 -11.98 0.85
CA TYR A 135 -5.92 -12.52 2.07
C TYR A 135 -6.81 -12.23 3.28
N LEU A 136 -7.27 -11.00 3.45
CA LEU A 136 -8.11 -10.60 4.57
C LEU A 136 -9.44 -11.38 4.58
N LEU A 137 -10.09 -11.55 3.44
CA LEU A 137 -11.33 -12.32 3.32
C LEU A 137 -11.14 -13.79 3.72
N ARG A 138 -10.03 -14.40 3.31
CA ARG A 138 -9.72 -15.82 3.57
C ARG A 138 -9.12 -16.10 4.93
N ASN A 139 -8.57 -15.09 5.59
CA ASN A 139 -7.93 -15.25 6.89
C ASN A 139 -8.97 -15.42 7.99
N ARG A 140 -9.02 -16.62 8.61
CA ARG A 140 -9.97 -16.96 9.68
C ARG A 140 -9.70 -16.23 10.99
N GLN A 141 -8.47 -15.78 11.24
CA GLN A 141 -8.11 -15.07 12.48
C GLN A 141 -8.94 -13.79 12.68
N TRP A 142 -9.42 -13.21 11.60
CA TRP A 142 -10.22 -12.00 11.59
C TRP A 142 -11.74 -12.25 11.47
N HIS A 143 -12.20 -13.52 11.49
CA HIS A 143 -13.61 -13.84 11.30
C HIS A 143 -14.48 -13.25 12.43
N GLY A 144 -15.59 -12.66 12.05
CA GLY A 144 -16.59 -12.10 12.98
C GLY A 144 -16.24 -10.78 13.63
N SER A 145 -15.10 -10.13 13.30
CA SER A 145 -14.76 -8.83 13.86
C SER A 145 -15.34 -7.68 13.03
N LYS A 146 -15.92 -6.67 13.70
CA LYS A 146 -16.35 -5.42 13.04
C LYS A 146 -15.16 -4.75 12.34
N GLN A 147 -13.97 -4.83 12.93
CA GLN A 147 -12.73 -4.30 12.36
C GLN A 147 -12.41 -4.91 10.99
N LYS A 148 -12.66 -6.23 10.80
CA LYS A 148 -12.50 -6.87 9.49
C LYS A 148 -13.44 -6.28 8.45
N GLN A 149 -14.70 -6.04 8.80
CA GLN A 149 -15.67 -5.44 7.87
C GLN A 149 -15.22 -4.05 7.43
N TYR A 150 -14.76 -3.22 8.36
CA TYR A 150 -14.22 -1.89 8.02
C TYR A 150 -12.96 -1.99 7.15
N ALA A 151 -12.06 -2.92 7.43
CA ALA A 151 -10.85 -3.11 6.63
C ALA A 151 -11.19 -3.59 5.20
N VAL A 152 -12.14 -4.51 5.05
CA VAL A 152 -12.64 -4.96 3.74
C VAL A 152 -13.27 -3.79 2.98
N ALA A 153 -14.14 -3.01 3.63
CA ALA A 153 -14.76 -1.84 3.02
C ALA A 153 -13.72 -0.80 2.58
N GLY A 154 -12.74 -0.49 3.44
CA GLY A 154 -11.67 0.46 3.12
C GLY A 154 -10.79 -0.01 1.95
N MET A 155 -10.44 -1.29 1.89
CA MET A 155 -9.69 -1.85 0.76
C MET A 155 -10.51 -1.85 -0.54
N ALA A 156 -11.80 -2.17 -0.47
CA ALA A 156 -12.69 -2.10 -1.63
C ALA A 156 -12.80 -0.67 -2.16
N LEU A 157 -12.96 0.32 -1.27
CA LEU A 157 -12.96 1.74 -1.66
C LEU A 157 -11.61 2.16 -2.28
N GLY A 158 -10.49 1.69 -1.72
CA GLY A 158 -9.16 1.92 -2.30
C GLY A 158 -9.03 1.34 -3.70
N MET A 159 -9.53 0.13 -3.95
CA MET A 159 -9.57 -0.48 -5.28
C MET A 159 -10.43 0.32 -6.25
N ILE A 160 -11.62 0.78 -5.83
CA ILE A 160 -12.50 1.63 -6.64
C ILE A 160 -11.78 2.93 -7.01
N ALA A 161 -11.11 3.57 -6.07
CA ALA A 161 -10.34 4.79 -6.34
C ALA A 161 -9.23 4.56 -7.37
N VAL A 162 -8.47 3.45 -7.26
CA VAL A 162 -7.44 3.10 -8.24
C VAL A 162 -8.06 2.80 -9.61
N LEU A 163 -9.17 2.05 -9.68
CA LEU A 163 -9.89 1.77 -10.93
C LEU A 163 -10.41 3.06 -11.58
N PHE A 164 -10.92 3.99 -10.78
CA PHE A 164 -11.35 5.29 -11.28
C PHE A 164 -10.19 6.04 -11.94
N VAL A 165 -9.02 6.10 -11.28
CA VAL A 165 -7.82 6.76 -11.85
C VAL A 165 -7.31 6.03 -13.10
N ILE A 166 -7.41 4.69 -13.16
CA ILE A 166 -7.10 3.92 -14.37
C ILE A 166 -8.07 4.30 -15.50
N GLY A 167 -9.37 4.33 -15.24
CA GLY A 167 -10.41 4.70 -16.22
C GLY A 167 -10.21 6.12 -16.76
N GLU A 168 -9.87 7.07 -15.89
CA GLU A 168 -9.54 8.43 -16.25
C GLU A 168 -8.28 8.56 -17.13
N SER A 169 -7.39 7.58 -17.04
CA SER A 169 -6.14 7.54 -17.83
C SER A 169 -6.34 6.91 -19.21
N PHE A 170 -7.54 6.43 -19.53
CA PHE A 170 -7.81 5.83 -20.83
C PHE A 170 -8.24 6.90 -21.87
N PRO A 171 -7.79 6.84 -23.15
CA PRO A 171 -6.80 5.91 -23.69
C PRO A 171 -5.40 6.17 -23.12
N PHE A 172 -4.63 5.10 -22.88
CA PHE A 172 -3.31 5.20 -22.28
C PHE A 172 -2.36 6.01 -23.17
N VAL A 173 -1.88 7.13 -22.63
CA VAL A 173 -0.94 8.01 -23.33
C VAL A 173 0.48 7.63 -22.93
N PRO A 174 1.39 7.34 -23.90
CA PRO A 174 2.79 7.07 -23.58
C PRO A 174 3.45 8.31 -22.94
N ASN A 175 4.42 8.05 -22.07
CA ASN A 175 5.18 9.09 -21.35
C ASN A 175 4.35 10.03 -20.46
N GLN A 176 3.14 9.62 -20.09
CA GLN A 176 2.34 10.38 -19.14
C GLN A 176 3.04 10.45 -17.79
N ARG A 177 3.14 11.65 -17.23
CA ARG A 177 3.77 11.86 -15.92
C ARG A 177 2.98 11.12 -14.84
N LEU A 178 3.69 10.58 -13.84
CA LEU A 178 3.07 9.91 -12.71
C LEU A 178 2.08 10.83 -11.98
N VAL A 179 2.47 12.09 -11.83
CA VAL A 179 1.62 13.14 -11.28
C VAL A 179 1.58 14.28 -12.29
N GLU A 180 0.40 14.55 -12.81
CA GLU A 180 0.19 15.72 -13.64
C GLU A 180 0.05 16.95 -12.75
N THR A 181 0.63 18.08 -13.17
CA THR A 181 0.53 19.36 -12.46
C THR A 181 -0.83 20.03 -12.64
N SER A 182 -1.72 19.43 -13.43
CA SER A 182 -3.11 19.87 -13.56
C SER A 182 -3.85 19.71 -12.23
N ALA A 183 -4.86 20.52 -11.97
CA ALA A 183 -5.71 20.43 -10.78
C ALA A 183 -6.29 19.00 -10.62
N ARG A 184 -6.67 18.36 -11.74
CA ARG A 184 -7.17 16.99 -11.78
C ARG A 184 -6.10 15.96 -11.40
N GLY A 185 -4.87 16.10 -11.92
CA GLY A 185 -3.75 15.21 -11.59
C GLY A 185 -3.38 15.29 -10.11
N ILE A 186 -3.36 16.49 -9.53
CA ILE A 186 -3.13 16.71 -8.11
C ILE A 186 -4.25 16.09 -7.27
N ALA A 187 -5.52 16.27 -7.66
CA ALA A 187 -6.66 15.67 -6.96
C ALA A 187 -6.60 14.14 -6.98
N ASN A 188 -6.28 13.51 -8.11
CA ASN A 188 -6.12 12.06 -8.23
C ASN A 188 -4.98 11.54 -7.36
N PHE A 189 -3.83 12.21 -7.36
CA PHE A 189 -2.70 11.85 -6.50
C PHE A 189 -3.05 11.98 -5.01
N SER A 190 -3.72 13.07 -4.63
CA SER A 190 -4.21 13.27 -3.26
C SER A 190 -5.19 12.18 -2.83
N ALA A 191 -6.11 11.78 -3.71
CA ALA A 191 -7.06 10.70 -3.43
C ALA A 191 -6.34 9.36 -3.19
N LEU A 192 -5.32 9.02 -3.98
CA LEU A 192 -4.51 7.82 -3.78
C LEU A 192 -3.74 7.86 -2.45
N CYS A 193 -3.17 9.01 -2.10
CA CYS A 193 -2.49 9.20 -0.81
C CYS A 193 -3.48 9.03 0.36
N LEU A 194 -4.65 9.64 0.31
CA LEU A 194 -5.68 9.51 1.34
C LEU A 194 -6.19 8.08 1.47
N ALA A 195 -6.41 7.38 0.36
CA ALA A 195 -6.80 5.97 0.38
C ALA A 195 -5.72 5.11 1.06
N SER A 196 -4.44 5.35 0.76
CA SER A 196 -3.33 4.66 1.40
C SER A 196 -3.28 4.92 2.91
N LEU A 197 -3.47 6.17 3.35
CA LEU A 197 -3.53 6.54 4.77
C LEU A 197 -4.71 5.89 5.49
N ALA A 198 -5.89 5.84 4.86
CA ALA A 198 -7.06 5.16 5.40
C ALA A 198 -6.78 3.66 5.62
N ILE A 199 -6.11 2.98 4.69
CA ILE A 199 -5.71 1.58 4.83
C ILE A 199 -4.73 1.41 6.00
N GLN A 200 -3.80 2.35 6.21
CA GLN A 200 -2.89 2.33 7.36
C GLN A 200 -3.65 2.44 8.69
N LEU A 201 -4.60 3.37 8.79
CA LEU A 201 -5.44 3.52 9.98
C LEU A 201 -6.27 2.28 10.27
N LEU A 202 -6.86 1.68 9.24
CA LEU A 202 -7.62 0.44 9.39
C LEU A 202 -6.73 -0.71 9.89
N PHE A 203 -5.50 -0.81 9.40
CA PHE A 203 -4.56 -1.82 9.89
C PHE A 203 -4.17 -1.59 11.35
N LEU A 204 -3.92 -0.35 11.76
CA LEU A 204 -3.70 -0.01 13.16
C LEU A 204 -4.88 -0.45 14.02
N ALA A 205 -6.11 -0.12 13.61
CA ALA A 205 -7.32 -0.53 14.33
C ALA A 205 -7.42 -2.06 14.47
N LEU A 206 -7.05 -2.81 13.43
CA LEU A 206 -7.00 -4.27 13.47
C LEU A 206 -5.98 -4.78 14.50
N ILE A 207 -4.75 -4.24 14.51
CA ILE A 207 -3.68 -4.64 15.44
C ILE A 207 -4.10 -4.33 16.89
N PHE A 208 -4.63 -3.13 17.15
CA PHE A 208 -5.10 -2.76 18.50
C PHE A 208 -6.24 -3.65 18.97
N GLY A 209 -7.21 -3.95 18.11
CA GLY A 209 -8.31 -4.85 18.47
C GLY A 209 -7.84 -6.27 18.81
N GLN A 210 -6.79 -6.78 18.15
CA GLN A 210 -6.19 -8.07 18.53
C GLN A 210 -5.47 -8.00 19.87
N SER A 211 -4.68 -6.94 20.08
CA SER A 211 -3.94 -6.75 21.33
C SER A 211 -4.86 -6.70 22.54
N GLN A 212 -5.99 -6.01 22.43
CA GLN A 212 -7.00 -5.96 23.50
C GLN A 212 -7.60 -7.35 23.78
N LYS A 213 -8.02 -8.09 22.75
CA LYS A 213 -8.56 -9.45 22.91
C LYS A 213 -7.57 -10.43 23.56
N GLU A 214 -6.29 -10.32 23.22
CA GLU A 214 -5.27 -11.14 23.85
C GLU A 214 -5.04 -10.78 25.32
N ARG A 215 -5.06 -9.49 25.67
CA ARG A 215 -5.00 -9.03 27.06
C ARG A 215 -6.18 -9.53 27.87
N GLU A 216 -7.40 -9.42 27.35
CA GLU A 216 -8.60 -9.95 28.01
C GLU A 216 -8.52 -11.47 28.23
N ARG A 217 -8.03 -12.22 27.23
CA ARG A 217 -7.84 -13.68 27.39
C ARG A 217 -6.80 -14.04 28.43
N ARG A 218 -5.71 -13.27 28.55
CA ARG A 218 -4.69 -13.47 29.59
C ARG A 218 -5.26 -13.16 30.98
N LEU A 219 -5.99 -12.06 31.12
CA LEU A 219 -6.64 -11.69 32.37
C LEU A 219 -7.63 -12.77 32.84
N ARG A 220 -8.47 -13.29 31.94
CA ARG A 220 -9.40 -14.39 32.26
C ARG A 220 -8.70 -15.69 32.66
N ARG A 221 -7.54 -16.00 32.04
CA ARG A 221 -6.75 -17.20 32.44
C ARG A 221 -6.07 -17.06 33.80
N ASN A 222 -5.70 -15.85 34.19
CA ASN A 222 -5.07 -15.59 35.49
C ASN A 222 -6.09 -15.42 36.62
N ALA A 223 -7.37 -15.28 36.29
CA ALA A 223 -8.46 -15.18 37.26
C ALA A 223 -9.14 -16.53 37.57
N LEU A 224 -8.76 -17.59 36.86
CA LEU A 224 -9.13 -18.99 37.11
C LEU A 224 -7.98 -19.73 37.77
#